data_3771406b174ff5198ac859b239e50be8
#
_entry.id   3771406b174ff5198ac859b239e50be8
#
_cell.length_a   1.000
_cell.length_b   1.000
_cell.length_c   1.000
_cell.angle_alpha   90.00
_cell.angle_beta   90.00
_cell.angle_gamma   90.00
#
_symmetry.space_group_name_H-M   'P 1'
#
loop_
_entity.id
_entity.type
_entity.pdbx_description
1 polymer ?
#
loop_
_entity_poly.entity_id
_entity_poly.type
_entity_poly.pdbx_seq_one_letter_code
_entity_poly.pdbx_strand_id
1 'polypeptide(L)'
;MTALALIISSVSYAADSLKVRQTKPELSDIYVALESLGITMYRFDLKDFLSARYNVSVYVDEFADGEKTSGSHEFSLGTNIESLKGFDETEQDYIRERYDIPEDSYEWNRITDITIHTCGQDDSSAFIIADIAGAGRCSFPVKRYPTGPDSTYFYHSRPFSFNGIQYDSTTVSIPLVLYGSGWYDQEHNLVRFCGEEKIDPEMQAEILGYIPHYYIVYLKMTLCKEDEKNQ
;
A
#
# COMPACT_ATOMS: atom_id res chain seq x y z
N MET A 1 58.35 -20.96 64.36
CA MET A 1 58.13 -19.89 63.35
C MET A 1 57.55 -20.55 62.11
N THR A 2 56.22 -20.41 61.93
CA THR A 2 55.48 -21.05 60.85
C THR A 2 55.17 -19.97 59.80
N ALA A 3 55.75 -20.10 58.61
CA ALA A 3 55.50 -19.16 57.51
C ALA A 3 54.20 -19.50 56.79
N LEU A 4 53.25 -18.55 56.80
CA LEU A 4 51.97 -18.64 56.10
C LEU A 4 52.17 -18.12 54.68
N ALA A 5 52.14 -19.03 53.69
CA ALA A 5 52.21 -18.66 52.29
C ALA A 5 50.82 -18.20 51.85
N LEU A 6 50.64 -16.91 51.48
CA LEU A 6 49.45 -16.36 50.87
C LEU A 6 49.47 -16.72 49.36
N ILE A 7 48.56 -17.61 48.94
CA ILE A 7 48.30 -17.88 47.51
C ILE A 7 47.33 -16.82 47.03
N ILE A 8 47.84 -15.83 46.27
CA ILE A 8 47.01 -14.88 45.54
C ILE A 8 46.61 -15.54 44.24
N SER A 9 45.38 -16.05 44.13
CA SER A 9 44.80 -16.51 42.89
C SER A 9 44.34 -15.27 42.08
N SER A 10 45.13 -14.92 41.05
CA SER A 10 44.72 -13.94 40.04
C SER A 10 43.59 -14.51 39.19
N VAL A 11 42.36 -14.05 39.43
CA VAL A 11 41.24 -14.33 38.50
C VAL A 11 41.49 -13.50 37.24
N SER A 12 41.95 -14.16 36.19
CA SER A 12 42.08 -13.56 34.88
C SER A 12 40.68 -13.47 34.27
N TYR A 13 40.05 -12.29 34.33
CA TYR A 13 38.87 -12.01 33.53
C TYR A 13 39.31 -11.95 32.06
N ALA A 14 39.05 -13.02 31.32
CA ALA A 14 39.14 -12.96 29.87
C ALA A 14 38.06 -11.92 29.41
N ALA A 15 38.54 -10.74 29.07
CA ALA A 15 37.65 -9.74 28.44
C ALA A 15 37.17 -10.35 27.12
N ASP A 16 35.89 -10.75 27.07
CA ASP A 16 35.24 -11.14 25.83
C ASP A 16 35.39 -9.97 24.87
N SER A 17 36.21 -10.15 23.83
CA SER A 17 36.44 -9.11 22.85
C SER A 17 35.13 -8.86 22.08
N LEU A 18 34.54 -7.69 22.27
CA LEU A 18 33.38 -7.24 21.48
C LEU A 18 33.80 -7.23 19.99
N LYS A 19 33.00 -7.89 19.15
CA LYS A 19 33.23 -7.98 17.71
C LYS A 19 32.02 -7.50 16.96
N VAL A 20 32.21 -6.58 16.03
CA VAL A 20 31.23 -6.26 15.01
C VAL A 20 31.24 -7.38 13.97
N ARG A 21 30.05 -7.89 13.63
CA ARG A 21 29.88 -8.94 12.62
C ARG A 21 28.95 -8.43 11.53
N GLN A 22 29.33 -8.66 10.29
CA GLN A 22 28.45 -8.44 9.16
C GLN A 22 27.36 -9.52 9.14
N THR A 23 26.11 -9.10 9.05
CA THR A 23 24.95 -9.97 8.81
C THR A 23 24.39 -9.73 7.40
N LYS A 24 23.54 -10.64 6.93
CA LYS A 24 22.80 -10.41 5.69
C LYS A 24 21.68 -9.40 5.97
N PRO A 25 21.40 -8.47 5.00
CA PRO A 25 20.24 -7.61 5.10
C PRO A 25 18.94 -8.43 5.24
N GLU A 26 18.02 -7.93 6.06
CA GLU A 26 16.69 -8.46 6.22
C GLU A 26 15.72 -7.77 5.23
N LEU A 27 14.49 -8.26 5.11
CA LEU A 27 13.49 -7.68 4.24
C LEU A 27 13.13 -6.23 4.65
N SER A 28 13.13 -5.94 5.94
CA SER A 28 12.97 -4.59 6.51
C SER A 28 14.02 -3.60 6.01
N ASP A 29 15.29 -4.03 5.88
CA ASP A 29 16.37 -3.17 5.38
C ASP A 29 16.14 -2.81 3.90
N ILE A 30 15.57 -3.76 3.13
CA ILE A 30 15.21 -3.52 1.72
C ILE A 30 14.08 -2.48 1.62
N TYR A 31 13.07 -2.54 2.48
CA TYR A 31 12.00 -1.54 2.51
C TYR A 31 12.54 -0.15 2.82
N VAL A 32 13.40 -0.01 3.83
CA VAL A 32 14.04 1.27 4.17
C VAL A 32 14.87 1.81 2.98
N ALA A 33 15.58 0.93 2.27
CA ALA A 33 16.33 1.32 1.08
C ALA A 33 15.41 1.80 -0.06
N LEU A 34 14.26 1.14 -0.29
CA LEU A 34 13.26 1.56 -1.27
C LEU A 34 12.66 2.92 -0.90
N GLU A 35 12.29 3.12 0.36
CA GLU A 35 11.78 4.40 0.86
C GLU A 35 12.79 5.54 0.66
N SER A 36 14.08 5.28 0.86
CA SER A 36 15.13 6.27 0.61
C SER A 36 15.26 6.67 -0.87
N LEU A 37 14.77 5.81 -1.77
CA LEU A 37 14.65 6.09 -3.22
C LEU A 37 13.30 6.69 -3.60
N GLY A 38 12.46 7.05 -2.62
CA GLY A 38 11.12 7.59 -2.84
C GLY A 38 10.09 6.57 -3.32
N ILE A 39 10.36 5.27 -3.08
CA ILE A 39 9.44 4.18 -3.42
C ILE A 39 8.81 3.66 -2.14
N THR A 40 7.47 3.72 -2.06
CA THR A 40 6.71 3.09 -0.98
C THR A 40 5.77 2.04 -1.54
N MET A 41 5.41 1.05 -0.73
CA MET A 41 4.60 -0.09 -1.15
C MET A 41 3.65 -0.51 -0.03
N TYR A 42 2.38 -0.69 -0.37
CA TYR A 42 1.33 -1.17 0.53
C TYR A 42 0.56 -2.29 -0.13
N ARG A 43 0.37 -3.40 0.57
CA ARG A 43 -0.43 -4.52 0.08
C ARG A 43 -1.66 -4.70 0.95
N PHE A 44 -2.81 -4.88 0.30
CA PHE A 44 -4.12 -5.02 0.91
C PHE A 44 -4.71 -6.37 0.52
N ASP A 45 -5.16 -7.14 1.51
CA ASP A 45 -5.87 -8.41 1.33
C ASP A 45 -7.35 -8.11 1.11
N LEU A 46 -7.95 -8.71 0.08
CA LEU A 46 -9.35 -8.52 -0.30
C LEU A 46 -10.20 -9.78 -0.08
N LYS A 47 -9.70 -10.76 0.67
CA LYS A 47 -10.36 -12.05 0.86
C LYS A 47 -11.75 -11.96 1.47
N ASP A 48 -12.00 -10.97 2.32
CA ASP A 48 -13.33 -10.76 2.92
C ASP A 48 -14.41 -10.42 1.89
N PHE A 49 -14.00 -9.92 0.70
CA PHE A 49 -14.91 -9.60 -0.41
C PHE A 49 -15.14 -10.76 -1.37
N LEU A 50 -14.56 -11.94 -1.13
CA LEU A 50 -14.71 -13.12 -2.02
C LEU A 50 -16.00 -13.89 -1.80
N SER A 51 -16.83 -13.50 -0.84
CA SER A 51 -18.15 -14.07 -0.60
C SER A 51 -19.22 -13.65 -1.62
N ALA A 52 -18.92 -12.60 -2.42
CA ALA A 52 -19.83 -12.08 -3.44
C ALA A 52 -19.05 -11.60 -4.67
N ARG A 53 -19.75 -11.51 -5.81
CA ARG A 53 -19.16 -11.00 -7.06
C ARG A 53 -19.31 -9.51 -7.16
N TYR A 54 -18.19 -8.80 -7.36
CA TYR A 54 -18.11 -7.36 -7.53
C TYR A 54 -17.44 -6.99 -8.84
N ASN A 55 -17.92 -5.94 -9.50
CA ASN A 55 -17.11 -5.19 -10.44
C ASN A 55 -16.13 -4.32 -9.65
N VAL A 56 -14.85 -4.46 -9.95
CA VAL A 56 -13.75 -3.81 -9.23
C VAL A 56 -13.10 -2.76 -10.12
N SER A 57 -12.85 -1.60 -9.58
CA SER A 57 -12.03 -0.56 -10.21
C SER A 57 -11.12 0.12 -9.19
N VAL A 58 -10.05 0.71 -9.68
CA VAL A 58 -9.16 1.57 -8.90
C VAL A 58 -9.21 2.96 -9.49
N TYR A 59 -9.29 3.97 -8.64
CA TYR A 59 -9.25 5.36 -9.08
C TYR A 59 -8.41 6.23 -8.15
N VAL A 60 -7.98 7.36 -8.67
CA VAL A 60 -7.18 8.35 -7.94
C VAL A 60 -7.90 9.68 -7.99
N ASP A 61 -8.10 10.28 -6.82
CA ASP A 61 -8.60 11.63 -6.64
C ASP A 61 -7.45 12.55 -6.21
N GLU A 62 -7.46 13.76 -6.74
CA GLU A 62 -6.52 14.84 -6.42
C GLU A 62 -7.21 15.89 -5.55
N PHE A 63 -6.51 16.36 -4.52
CA PHE A 63 -6.98 17.37 -3.58
C PHE A 63 -5.94 18.49 -3.45
N ALA A 64 -6.41 19.72 -3.40
CA ALA A 64 -5.63 20.89 -3.05
C ALA A 64 -6.38 21.70 -1.98
N ASP A 65 -5.67 22.09 -0.92
CA ASP A 65 -6.22 22.81 0.23
C ASP A 65 -7.49 22.16 0.81
N GLY A 66 -7.52 20.82 0.83
CA GLY A 66 -8.64 20.01 1.32
C GLY A 66 -9.80 19.83 0.34
N GLU A 67 -9.79 20.49 -0.82
CA GLU A 67 -10.84 20.39 -1.82
C GLU A 67 -10.43 19.48 -2.98
N LYS A 68 -11.36 18.66 -3.48
CA LYS A 68 -11.15 17.84 -4.68
C LYS A 68 -11.04 18.73 -5.91
N THR A 69 -9.93 18.63 -6.67
CA THR A 69 -9.62 19.56 -7.77
C THR A 69 -10.16 19.15 -9.12
N SER A 70 -10.24 17.86 -9.42
CA SER A 70 -10.59 17.37 -10.75
C SER A 70 -11.38 16.07 -10.70
N GLY A 71 -11.80 15.60 -11.87
CA GLY A 71 -12.42 14.28 -12.02
C GLY A 71 -11.43 13.15 -11.70
N SER A 72 -11.96 12.03 -11.21
CA SER A 72 -11.19 10.84 -10.91
C SER A 72 -10.63 10.19 -12.18
N HIS A 73 -9.39 9.73 -12.12
CA HIS A 73 -8.84 8.81 -13.11
C HIS A 73 -9.16 7.38 -12.65
N GLU A 74 -10.15 6.74 -13.29
CA GLU A 74 -10.64 5.41 -12.92
C GLU A 74 -10.17 4.35 -13.92
N PHE A 75 -9.74 3.20 -13.39
CA PHE A 75 -9.34 2.02 -14.16
C PHE A 75 -10.20 0.83 -13.75
N SER A 76 -10.98 0.29 -14.70
CA SER A 76 -11.79 -0.92 -14.47
C SER A 76 -10.93 -2.17 -14.55
N LEU A 77 -11.09 -3.05 -13.56
CA LEU A 77 -10.36 -4.31 -13.43
C LEU A 77 -11.22 -5.53 -13.80
N GLY A 78 -12.52 -5.32 -14.04
CA GLY A 78 -13.49 -6.39 -14.22
C GLY A 78 -13.96 -6.99 -12.90
N THR A 79 -14.40 -8.24 -12.91
CA THR A 79 -14.95 -8.90 -11.73
C THR A 79 -13.87 -9.53 -10.84
N ASN A 80 -14.12 -9.56 -9.51
CA ASN A 80 -13.23 -10.24 -8.55
C ASN A 80 -13.32 -11.76 -8.63
N ILE A 81 -14.47 -12.29 -9.07
CA ILE A 81 -14.72 -13.72 -9.29
C ILE A 81 -15.05 -13.90 -10.77
N GLU A 82 -14.35 -14.79 -11.44
CA GLU A 82 -14.55 -15.11 -12.86
C GLU A 82 -15.14 -16.53 -13.02
N SER A 83 -15.74 -16.79 -14.19
CA SER A 83 -16.32 -18.08 -14.54
C SER A 83 -15.59 -18.73 -15.69
N LEU A 84 -15.26 -20.01 -15.56
CA LEU A 84 -14.65 -20.82 -16.63
C LEU A 84 -15.62 -21.15 -17.78
N LYS A 85 -16.93 -21.01 -17.56
CA LYS A 85 -17.96 -21.42 -18.54
C LYS A 85 -17.90 -20.68 -19.87
N GLY A 86 -17.20 -19.54 -19.93
CA GLY A 86 -17.02 -18.74 -21.15
C GLY A 86 -15.81 -19.12 -22.00
N PHE A 87 -14.96 -20.04 -21.50
CA PHE A 87 -13.70 -20.43 -22.13
C PHE A 87 -13.82 -21.81 -22.80
N ASP A 88 -13.03 -22.10 -23.84
CA ASP A 88 -12.93 -23.45 -24.38
C ASP A 88 -12.16 -24.39 -23.45
N GLU A 89 -12.20 -25.71 -23.72
CA GLU A 89 -11.59 -26.72 -22.82
C GLU A 89 -10.09 -26.50 -22.62
N THR A 90 -9.36 -26.09 -23.65
CA THR A 90 -7.92 -25.87 -23.59
C THR A 90 -7.59 -24.64 -22.72
N GLU A 91 -8.39 -23.58 -22.86
CA GLU A 91 -8.27 -22.38 -22.03
C GLU A 91 -8.64 -22.67 -20.59
N GLN A 92 -9.71 -23.45 -20.36
CA GLN A 92 -10.11 -23.87 -19.02
C GLN A 92 -9.01 -24.67 -18.31
N ASP A 93 -8.39 -25.63 -18.99
CA ASP A 93 -7.29 -26.43 -18.46
C ASP A 93 -6.09 -25.54 -18.08
N TYR A 94 -5.71 -24.61 -18.96
CA TYR A 94 -4.64 -23.65 -18.68
C TYR A 94 -4.96 -22.77 -17.46
N ILE A 95 -6.19 -22.25 -17.36
CA ILE A 95 -6.60 -21.39 -16.23
C ILE A 95 -6.66 -22.21 -14.93
N ARG A 96 -7.15 -23.46 -14.98
CA ARG A 96 -7.19 -24.37 -13.82
C ARG A 96 -5.79 -24.63 -13.27
N GLU A 97 -4.86 -24.99 -14.15
CA GLU A 97 -3.47 -25.23 -13.74
C GLU A 97 -2.83 -23.97 -13.14
N ARG A 98 -3.05 -22.81 -13.78
CA ARG A 98 -2.44 -21.54 -13.35
C ARG A 98 -2.93 -21.04 -12.00
N TYR A 99 -4.21 -21.25 -11.67
CA TYR A 99 -4.87 -20.70 -10.48
C TYR A 99 -5.24 -21.78 -9.45
N ASP A 100 -4.78 -23.03 -9.64
CA ASP A 100 -5.06 -24.17 -8.78
C ASP A 100 -6.57 -24.35 -8.51
N ILE A 101 -7.37 -24.31 -9.61
CA ILE A 101 -8.84 -24.39 -9.53
C ILE A 101 -9.26 -25.86 -9.51
N PRO A 102 -10.03 -26.33 -8.49
CA PRO A 102 -10.54 -27.68 -8.43
C PRO A 102 -11.36 -28.07 -9.67
N GLU A 103 -11.31 -29.36 -10.06
CA GLU A 103 -12.04 -29.87 -11.24
C GLU A 103 -13.55 -29.66 -11.17
N ASP A 104 -14.12 -29.70 -9.96
CA ASP A 104 -15.53 -29.50 -9.68
C ASP A 104 -15.96 -28.02 -9.58
N SER A 105 -15.02 -27.08 -9.59
CA SER A 105 -15.30 -25.64 -9.59
C SER A 105 -15.27 -25.06 -10.99
N TYR A 106 -16.27 -24.22 -11.31
CA TYR A 106 -16.31 -23.41 -12.52
C TYR A 106 -16.06 -21.93 -12.27
N GLU A 107 -15.72 -21.56 -11.05
CA GLU A 107 -15.42 -20.18 -10.67
C GLU A 107 -14.10 -20.12 -9.91
N TRP A 108 -13.40 -19.01 -10.07
CA TRP A 108 -12.18 -18.74 -9.30
C TRP A 108 -12.10 -17.30 -8.84
N ASN A 109 -11.41 -17.10 -7.73
CA ASN A 109 -11.12 -15.78 -7.18
C ASN A 109 -9.98 -15.15 -7.98
N ARG A 110 -10.31 -14.20 -8.86
CA ARG A 110 -9.36 -13.55 -9.75
C ARG A 110 -8.62 -12.42 -9.05
N ILE A 111 -9.32 -11.64 -8.21
CA ILE A 111 -8.76 -10.50 -7.51
C ILE A 111 -8.80 -10.78 -6.00
N THR A 112 -7.66 -11.17 -5.43
CA THR A 112 -7.53 -11.55 -4.02
C THR A 112 -6.76 -10.54 -3.19
N ASP A 113 -5.97 -9.71 -3.84
CA ASP A 113 -5.18 -8.67 -3.20
C ASP A 113 -4.81 -7.55 -4.20
N ILE A 114 -4.45 -6.41 -3.66
CA ILE A 114 -3.95 -5.26 -4.41
C ILE A 114 -2.72 -4.69 -3.73
N THR A 115 -1.69 -4.38 -4.51
CA THR A 115 -0.50 -3.68 -4.04
C THR A 115 -0.45 -2.29 -4.68
N ILE A 116 -0.35 -1.26 -3.84
CA ILE A 116 -0.18 0.12 -4.28
C ILE A 116 1.26 0.54 -4.07
N HIS A 117 1.88 1.04 -5.14
CA HIS A 117 3.23 1.59 -5.10
C HIS A 117 3.17 3.08 -5.41
N THR A 118 3.97 3.88 -4.72
CA THR A 118 4.23 5.26 -5.12
C THR A 118 5.71 5.39 -5.47
N CYS A 119 6.01 6.04 -6.59
CA CYS A 119 7.37 6.16 -7.10
C CYS A 119 7.58 7.56 -7.70
N GLY A 120 8.51 8.33 -7.15
CA GLY A 120 8.94 9.59 -7.77
C GLY A 120 9.65 9.32 -9.09
N GLN A 121 9.28 10.04 -10.15
CA GLN A 121 9.95 9.99 -11.45
C GLN A 121 11.02 11.08 -11.56
N ASP A 122 10.64 12.30 -11.17
CA ASP A 122 11.50 13.47 -11.06
C ASP A 122 10.95 14.37 -9.94
N ASP A 123 11.49 15.59 -9.78
CA ASP A 123 11.05 16.52 -8.75
C ASP A 123 9.55 16.85 -8.85
N SER A 124 9.04 17.01 -10.07
CA SER A 124 7.69 17.51 -10.35
C SER A 124 6.67 16.43 -10.70
N SER A 125 7.08 15.17 -10.82
CA SER A 125 6.23 14.06 -11.24
C SER A 125 6.47 12.78 -10.48
N ALA A 126 5.43 11.95 -10.39
CA ALA A 126 5.46 10.63 -9.79
C ALA A 126 4.46 9.70 -10.47
N PHE A 127 4.57 8.43 -10.18
CA PHE A 127 3.57 7.42 -10.51
C PHE A 127 2.95 6.83 -9.25
N ILE A 128 1.64 6.68 -9.28
CA ILE A 128 0.91 5.78 -8.40
C ILE A 128 0.58 4.54 -9.23
N ILE A 129 1.02 3.38 -8.79
CA ILE A 129 0.88 2.12 -9.52
C ILE A 129 0.05 1.18 -8.67
N ALA A 130 -1.03 0.64 -9.23
CA ALA A 130 -1.78 -0.44 -8.63
C ALA A 130 -1.45 -1.75 -9.37
N ASP A 131 -0.94 -2.73 -8.63
CA ASP A 131 -0.63 -4.08 -9.10
C ASP A 131 -1.63 -5.04 -8.45
N ILE A 132 -2.45 -5.68 -9.26
CA ILE A 132 -3.57 -6.48 -8.82
C ILE A 132 -3.37 -7.92 -9.26
N ALA A 133 -3.23 -8.81 -8.28
CA ALA A 133 -3.10 -10.23 -8.55
C ALA A 133 -4.28 -10.73 -9.39
N GLY A 134 -3.98 -11.40 -10.51
CA GLY A 134 -4.96 -11.94 -11.45
C GLY A 134 -5.61 -10.94 -12.42
N ALA A 135 -5.45 -9.62 -12.21
CA ALA A 135 -6.08 -8.61 -13.06
C ALA A 135 -5.10 -7.71 -13.84
N GLY A 136 -3.83 -7.66 -13.40
CA GLY A 136 -2.78 -6.88 -14.06
C GLY A 136 -2.37 -5.62 -13.31
N ARG A 137 -1.78 -4.68 -14.02
CA ARG A 137 -1.20 -3.45 -13.45
C ARG A 137 -1.76 -2.22 -14.15
N CYS A 138 -2.12 -1.20 -13.37
CA CYS A 138 -2.41 0.13 -13.89
C CYS A 138 -1.50 1.19 -13.25
N SER A 139 -1.27 2.29 -13.97
CA SER A 139 -0.39 3.36 -13.54
C SER A 139 -1.07 4.71 -13.75
N PHE A 140 -1.03 5.53 -12.71
CA PHE A 140 -1.59 6.88 -12.68
C PHE A 140 -0.43 7.87 -12.60
N PRO A 141 -0.13 8.61 -13.69
CA PRO A 141 0.83 9.70 -13.62
C PRO A 141 0.23 10.83 -12.78
N VAL A 142 0.99 11.32 -11.80
CA VAL A 142 0.58 12.38 -10.89
C VAL A 142 1.61 13.49 -10.85
N LYS A 143 1.17 14.72 -10.62
CA LYS A 143 2.03 15.89 -10.47
C LYS A 143 2.46 16.04 -9.02
N ARG A 144 3.64 16.58 -8.84
CA ARG A 144 4.16 17.04 -7.55
C ARG A 144 4.32 18.54 -7.59
N TYR A 145 4.02 19.21 -6.49
CA TYR A 145 4.10 20.66 -6.36
C TYR A 145 5.17 21.01 -5.33
N PRO A 146 5.90 22.12 -5.53
CA PRO A 146 6.93 22.53 -4.59
C PRO A 146 6.33 22.92 -3.24
N THR A 147 7.03 22.59 -2.18
CA THR A 147 6.67 22.91 -0.79
C THR A 147 7.71 23.86 -0.22
N GLY A 148 7.26 25.01 0.27
CA GLY A 148 8.13 26.02 0.89
C GLY A 148 8.96 26.85 -0.08
N PRO A 149 9.80 27.77 0.47
CA PRO A 149 10.49 28.79 -0.30
C PRO A 149 11.58 28.26 -1.22
N ASP A 150 12.19 27.11 -0.88
CA ASP A 150 13.30 26.53 -1.64
C ASP A 150 12.83 25.61 -2.78
N SER A 151 11.53 25.63 -3.11
CA SER A 151 10.92 24.78 -4.14
C SER A 151 11.23 23.29 -3.96
N THR A 152 11.26 22.81 -2.72
CA THR A 152 11.49 21.40 -2.40
C THR A 152 10.24 20.59 -2.73
N TYR A 153 10.41 19.51 -3.49
CA TYR A 153 9.33 18.59 -3.84
C TYR A 153 9.34 17.41 -2.86
N PHE A 154 8.72 17.58 -1.72
CA PHE A 154 8.65 16.55 -0.70
C PHE A 154 7.26 15.91 -0.69
N TYR A 155 7.20 14.64 -1.03
CA TYR A 155 5.97 13.83 -1.03
C TYR A 155 6.19 12.52 -0.30
N HIS A 156 5.19 12.09 0.43
CA HIS A 156 5.24 10.84 1.18
C HIS A 156 3.88 10.16 1.16
N SER A 157 3.86 8.85 1.47
CA SER A 157 2.63 8.04 1.47
C SER A 157 2.24 7.63 2.88
N ARG A 158 0.92 7.46 3.09
CA ARG A 158 0.34 6.84 4.28
C ARG A 158 -0.78 5.91 3.87
N PRO A 159 -0.89 4.71 4.46
CA PRO A 159 -2.04 3.84 4.26
C PRO A 159 -3.21 4.33 5.10
N PHE A 160 -4.43 3.99 4.67
CA PHE A 160 -5.62 4.18 5.48
C PHE A 160 -5.78 3.05 6.51
N SER A 161 -6.49 3.32 7.59
CA SER A 161 -6.90 2.34 8.60
C SER A 161 -8.23 1.72 8.20
N PHE A 162 -8.39 0.40 8.39
CA PHE A 162 -9.62 -0.33 8.03
C PHE A 162 -10.30 -0.97 9.24
N ASN A 163 -9.85 -0.67 10.45
CA ASN A 163 -10.41 -1.27 11.66
C ASN A 163 -11.84 -0.76 11.89
N GLY A 164 -12.79 -1.67 11.87
CA GLY A 164 -14.20 -1.37 12.20
C GLY A 164 -15.06 -0.77 11.08
N ILE A 165 -14.55 -0.68 9.85
CA ILE A 165 -15.35 -0.24 8.70
C ILE A 165 -16.29 -1.38 8.28
N GLN A 166 -17.58 -1.11 8.27
CA GLN A 166 -18.59 -2.01 7.72
C GLN A 166 -19.08 -1.46 6.39
N TYR A 167 -19.06 -2.30 5.37
CA TYR A 167 -19.51 -1.96 4.03
C TYR A 167 -20.80 -2.75 3.74
N ASP A 168 -21.94 -2.09 3.79
CA ASP A 168 -23.27 -2.66 3.58
C ASP A 168 -23.96 -2.18 2.30
N SER A 169 -23.29 -1.36 1.51
CA SER A 169 -23.84 -0.77 0.28
C SER A 169 -23.53 -1.61 -0.96
N THR A 170 -24.37 -1.46 -2.01
CA THR A 170 -24.14 -2.09 -3.31
C THR A 170 -22.91 -1.57 -4.03
N THR A 171 -22.45 -0.38 -3.68
CA THR A 171 -21.21 0.22 -4.20
C THR A 171 -20.44 0.82 -3.04
N VAL A 172 -19.18 0.43 -2.92
CA VAL A 172 -18.26 0.84 -1.87
C VAL A 172 -17.03 1.45 -2.51
N SER A 173 -16.57 2.58 -1.96
CA SER A 173 -15.30 3.22 -2.30
C SER A 173 -14.42 3.23 -1.05
N ILE A 174 -13.32 2.50 -1.11
CA ILE A 174 -12.41 2.24 0.02
C ILE A 174 -11.12 3.03 -0.22
N PRO A 175 -10.79 4.04 0.58
CA PRO A 175 -9.52 4.73 0.47
C PRO A 175 -8.40 3.79 0.92
N LEU A 176 -7.38 3.58 0.08
CA LEU A 176 -6.27 2.67 0.35
C LEU A 176 -5.01 3.40 0.81
N VAL A 177 -4.59 4.40 0.03
CA VAL A 177 -3.33 5.11 0.24
C VAL A 177 -3.52 6.60 -0.04
N LEU A 178 -3.00 7.42 0.86
CA LEU A 178 -2.76 8.83 0.65
C LEU A 178 -1.32 9.02 0.14
N TYR A 179 -1.12 9.82 -0.90
CA TYR A 179 0.17 10.30 -1.38
C TYR A 179 0.14 11.82 -1.38
N GLY A 180 0.82 12.45 -0.41
CA GLY A 180 0.69 13.87 -0.14
C GLY A 180 2.01 14.61 -0.05
N SER A 181 1.95 15.93 -0.32
CA SER A 181 3.06 16.83 -0.11
C SER A 181 3.36 17.03 1.37
N GLY A 182 4.58 17.37 1.72
CA GLY A 182 4.84 18.00 3.00
C GLY A 182 4.21 19.39 3.08
N TRP A 183 4.28 20.00 4.25
CA TRP A 183 3.95 21.41 4.45
C TRP A 183 5.15 22.15 5.03
N TYR A 184 5.23 23.45 4.73
CA TYR A 184 6.29 24.28 5.23
C TYR A 184 5.93 24.88 6.59
N ASP A 185 6.74 24.52 7.59
CA ASP A 185 6.66 25.10 8.93
C ASP A 185 7.53 26.38 8.98
N GLN A 186 6.86 27.53 8.96
CA GLN A 186 7.53 28.84 8.96
C GLN A 186 8.27 29.13 10.26
N GLU A 187 7.77 28.65 11.40
CA GLU A 187 8.37 28.88 12.71
C GLU A 187 9.74 28.20 12.83
N HIS A 188 9.86 27.00 12.29
CA HIS A 188 11.07 26.17 12.36
C HIS A 188 11.89 26.18 11.07
N ASN A 189 11.41 26.86 10.03
CA ASN A 189 12.05 26.95 8.70
C ASN A 189 12.39 25.57 8.10
N LEU A 190 11.42 24.65 8.10
CA LEU A 190 11.60 23.31 7.56
C LEU A 190 10.31 22.74 6.93
N VAL A 191 10.48 21.78 6.03
CA VAL A 191 9.35 21.01 5.48
C VAL A 191 9.07 19.83 6.40
N ARG A 192 7.80 19.64 6.76
CA ARG A 192 7.31 18.55 7.61
C ARG A 192 6.39 17.61 6.84
N PHE A 193 6.38 16.37 7.26
CA PHE A 193 5.36 15.37 6.98
C PHE A 193 5.27 14.48 8.22
N CYS A 194 4.51 14.92 9.20
CA CYS A 194 4.35 14.23 10.48
C CYS A 194 2.87 14.11 10.83
N GLY A 195 2.53 13.30 11.80
CA GLY A 195 1.16 13.00 12.20
C GLY A 195 0.94 11.50 12.24
N GLU A 196 -0.30 11.08 12.01
CA GLU A 196 -0.70 9.69 12.10
C GLU A 196 0.02 8.81 11.07
N GLU A 197 0.45 7.62 11.49
CA GLU A 197 1.04 6.61 10.59
C GLU A 197 0.00 5.98 9.65
N LYS A 198 -1.27 5.99 10.07
CA LYS A 198 -2.42 5.53 9.29
C LYS A 198 -3.52 6.59 9.31
N ILE A 199 -4.07 6.85 8.15
CA ILE A 199 -5.13 7.85 7.98
C ILE A 199 -6.49 7.24 8.36
N ASP A 200 -7.33 8.02 9.03
CA ASP A 200 -8.72 7.66 9.27
C ASP A 200 -9.50 7.69 7.94
N PRO A 201 -10.21 6.60 7.58
CA PRO A 201 -10.99 6.55 6.34
C PRO A 201 -12.16 7.54 6.29
N GLU A 202 -12.58 8.08 7.45
CA GLU A 202 -13.58 9.17 7.52
C GLU A 202 -12.96 10.54 7.26
N MET A 203 -11.67 10.60 6.88
CA MET A 203 -10.94 11.83 6.54
C MET A 203 -10.83 12.81 7.72
N GLN A 204 -10.83 12.32 8.95
CA GLN A 204 -10.73 13.13 10.18
C GLN A 204 -9.29 13.24 10.71
N ALA A 205 -8.30 12.68 10.02
CA ALA A 205 -6.90 12.74 10.43
C ALA A 205 -6.39 14.19 10.44
N GLU A 206 -5.71 14.57 11.52
CA GLU A 206 -5.19 15.94 11.72
C GLU A 206 -4.22 16.35 10.60
N ILE A 207 -3.42 15.42 10.11
CA ILE A 207 -2.45 15.66 9.03
C ILE A 207 -3.09 16.24 7.77
N LEU A 208 -4.34 15.88 7.45
CA LEU A 208 -5.05 16.38 6.27
C LEU A 208 -5.32 17.89 6.31
N GLY A 209 -5.35 18.47 7.50
CA GLY A 209 -5.47 19.92 7.68
C GLY A 209 -4.18 20.70 7.40
N TYR A 210 -3.03 20.03 7.35
CA TYR A 210 -1.74 20.65 7.10
C TYR A 210 -1.21 20.42 5.69
N ILE A 211 -1.57 19.30 5.04
CA ILE A 211 -1.10 18.94 3.70
C ILE A 211 -1.78 19.80 2.64
N PRO A 212 -1.05 20.68 1.93
CA PRO A 212 -1.65 21.58 0.93
C PRO A 212 -2.08 20.85 -0.34
N HIS A 213 -1.45 19.71 -0.66
CA HIS A 213 -1.77 18.96 -1.87
C HIS A 213 -1.57 17.46 -1.67
N TYR A 214 -2.57 16.64 -2.05
CA TYR A 214 -2.48 15.19 -1.94
C TYR A 214 -3.37 14.46 -2.95
N TYR A 215 -3.05 13.18 -3.16
CA TYR A 215 -3.81 12.20 -3.90
C TYR A 215 -4.31 11.12 -2.97
N ILE A 216 -5.51 10.60 -3.23
CA ILE A 216 -6.02 9.41 -2.56
C ILE A 216 -6.32 8.35 -3.60
N VAL A 217 -5.77 7.15 -3.37
CA VAL A 217 -6.06 5.95 -4.15
C VAL A 217 -7.24 5.24 -3.51
N TYR A 218 -8.27 4.99 -4.29
CA TYR A 218 -9.46 4.27 -3.87
C TYR A 218 -9.61 2.94 -4.62
N LEU A 219 -10.06 1.93 -3.90
CA LEU A 219 -10.65 0.73 -4.45
C LEU A 219 -12.17 0.91 -4.48
N LYS A 220 -12.78 0.77 -5.65
CA LYS A 220 -14.24 0.81 -5.81
C LYS A 220 -14.73 -0.59 -6.14
N MET A 221 -15.72 -1.05 -5.40
CA MET A 221 -16.35 -2.34 -5.57
C MET A 221 -17.85 -2.16 -5.71
N THR A 222 -18.42 -2.61 -6.83
CA THR A 222 -19.85 -2.56 -7.09
C THR A 222 -20.39 -3.98 -7.18
N LEU A 223 -21.34 -4.32 -6.30
CA LEU A 223 -21.96 -5.64 -6.28
C LEU A 223 -22.62 -5.93 -7.62
N CYS A 224 -22.25 -7.03 -8.24
CA CYS A 224 -22.92 -7.51 -9.44
C CYS A 224 -24.33 -7.97 -9.07
N LYS A 225 -25.34 -7.46 -9.78
CA LYS A 225 -26.68 -8.01 -9.68
C LYS A 225 -26.63 -9.43 -10.25
N GLU A 226 -27.16 -10.39 -9.54
CA GLU A 226 -27.42 -11.71 -10.11
C GLU A 226 -28.27 -11.50 -11.35
N ASP A 227 -27.80 -11.95 -12.51
CA ASP A 227 -28.62 -11.94 -13.73
C ASP A 227 -29.85 -12.81 -13.46
N GLU A 228 -31.03 -12.22 -13.43
CA GLU A 228 -32.34 -12.90 -13.44
C GLU A 228 -32.58 -13.71 -14.73
N LYS A 229 -31.51 -14.14 -15.40
CA LYS A 229 -31.55 -14.91 -16.65
C LYS A 229 -31.07 -16.34 -16.44
N ASN A 230 -31.76 -17.11 -15.61
CA ASN A 230 -31.81 -18.57 -15.71
C ASN A 230 -33.15 -19.06 -15.16
N GLN A 231 -34.23 -18.71 -15.86
CA GLN A 231 -35.47 -19.51 -15.87
C GLN A 231 -35.68 -20.09 -17.27
#